data_fed864c65ddcbf2568b7af162d3b6964
#
_entry.id   fed864c65ddcbf2568b7af162d3b6964
#
_cell.length_a   1.000
_cell.length_b   1.000
_cell.length_c   1.000
_cell.angle_alpha   90.00
_cell.angle_beta   90.00
_cell.angle_gamma   90.00
#
_symmetry.space_group_name_H-M   'P 1'
#
loop_
_entity.id
_entity.type
_entity.pdbx_description
1 polymer ?
#
loop_
_entity_poly.entity_id
_entity_poly.type
_entity_poly.pdbx_seq_one_letter_code
_entity_poly.pdbx_strand_id
1 'polypeptide(L)'
;MLYQELAELYKQLESTTKRLEKTEILSKFLKKLSDEDKDVMYLLVGKIYPAYNEKEIGISNQITIKAISKATGTDSKRVIQEWKKIGDLGKVAQKLIQEKKQRTLSSYILTVKKVLENLRKLPELEGKGTVEKKLSLITELLTSADHLEALYLTRTLIGDLRIG
;
A
#
# COMPACT_ATOMS: atom_id res chain seq x y z
N MET A 1 -12.26 6.27 7.61
CA MET A 1 -11.55 6.95 6.50
C MET A 1 -11.31 5.98 5.35
N LEU A 2 -11.58 6.42 4.15
CA LEU A 2 -11.27 5.64 2.95
C LEU A 2 -9.77 5.66 2.68
N TYR A 3 -9.21 4.52 2.25
CA TYR A 3 -7.79 4.47 1.89
C TYR A 3 -7.47 5.38 0.70
N GLN A 4 -8.43 5.59 -0.20
CA GLN A 4 -8.28 6.54 -1.31
C GLN A 4 -7.97 7.95 -0.82
N GLU A 5 -8.55 8.39 0.28
CA GLU A 5 -8.25 9.71 0.87
C GLU A 5 -6.78 9.80 1.30
N LEU A 6 -6.26 8.73 1.89
CA LEU A 6 -4.84 8.65 2.25
C LEU A 6 -3.95 8.61 1.00
N ALA A 7 -4.34 7.87 -0.03
CA ALA A 7 -3.59 7.78 -1.29
C ALA A 7 -3.51 9.15 -1.98
N GLU A 8 -4.59 9.92 -1.98
CA GLU A 8 -4.59 11.29 -2.50
C GLU A 8 -3.68 12.21 -1.69
N LEU A 9 -3.64 12.04 -0.37
CA LEU A 9 -2.70 12.78 0.49
C LEU A 9 -1.25 12.47 0.13
N TYR A 10 -0.90 11.19 -0.01
CA TYR A 10 0.44 10.79 -0.44
C TYR A 10 0.82 11.42 -1.77
N LYS A 11 -0.09 11.42 -2.72
CA LYS A 11 0.11 12.02 -4.05
C LYS A 11 0.43 13.51 -3.93
N GLN A 12 -0.32 14.25 -3.10
CA GLN A 12 -0.06 15.67 -2.85
C GLN A 12 1.32 15.89 -2.22
N LEU A 13 1.68 15.07 -1.23
CA LEU A 13 2.99 15.17 -0.57
C LEU A 13 4.15 14.86 -1.52
N GLU A 14 3.98 13.86 -2.40
CA GLU A 14 4.98 13.49 -3.40
C GLU A 14 5.15 14.58 -4.47
N SER A 15 4.10 15.34 -4.76
CA SER A 15 4.10 16.35 -5.82
C SER A 15 4.94 17.59 -5.52
N THR A 16 5.39 17.78 -4.29
CA THR A 16 6.20 18.94 -3.91
C THR A 16 7.41 18.52 -3.09
N THR A 17 8.52 19.25 -3.26
CA THR A 17 9.72 19.11 -2.43
C THR A 17 9.80 20.20 -1.37
N LYS A 18 8.89 21.17 -1.39
CA LYS A 18 8.90 22.32 -0.50
C LYS A 18 8.34 21.96 0.87
N ARG A 19 9.18 22.07 1.89
CA ARG A 19 8.85 21.71 3.28
C ARG A 19 7.61 22.43 3.80
N LEU A 20 7.47 23.72 3.53
CA LEU A 20 6.32 24.51 3.99
C LEU A 20 5.02 24.05 3.33
N GLU A 21 5.05 23.71 2.05
CA GLU A 21 3.89 23.18 1.34
C GLU A 21 3.45 21.81 1.93
N LYS A 22 4.41 20.93 2.21
CA LYS A 22 4.12 19.65 2.85
C LYS A 22 3.50 19.85 4.23
N THR A 23 4.03 20.79 5.01
CA THR A 23 3.50 21.12 6.34
C THR A 23 2.05 21.59 6.24
N GLU A 24 1.74 22.44 5.27
CA GLU A 24 0.38 22.93 5.04
C GLU A 24 -0.57 21.79 4.65
N ILE A 25 -0.18 20.94 3.72
CA ILE A 25 -0.96 19.77 3.29
C ILE A 25 -1.27 18.86 4.48
N LEU A 26 -0.26 18.52 5.26
CA LEU A 26 -0.40 17.67 6.45
C LEU A 26 -1.28 18.33 7.52
N SER A 27 -1.10 19.62 7.76
CA SER A 27 -1.90 20.37 8.74
C SER A 27 -3.39 20.34 8.41
N LYS A 28 -3.73 20.57 7.14
CA LYS A 28 -5.12 20.50 6.67
C LYS A 28 -5.72 19.11 6.85
N PHE A 29 -4.94 18.08 6.53
CA PHE A 29 -5.36 16.70 6.68
C PHE A 29 -5.61 16.35 8.16
N LEU A 30 -4.66 16.68 9.03
CA LEU A 30 -4.75 16.36 10.46
C LEU A 30 -5.92 17.05 11.15
N LYS A 31 -6.27 18.27 10.72
CA LYS A 31 -7.43 18.99 11.27
C LYS A 31 -8.77 18.29 10.99
N LYS A 32 -8.86 17.54 9.93
CA LYS A 32 -10.07 16.79 9.55
C LYS A 32 -10.12 15.40 10.17
N LEU A 33 -9.03 14.97 10.80
CA LEU A 33 -8.90 13.62 11.32
C LEU A 33 -9.71 13.44 12.60
N SER A 34 -10.55 12.41 12.65
CA SER A 34 -11.26 12.00 13.85
C SER A 34 -10.39 11.13 14.75
N ASP A 35 -10.76 11.00 16.03
CA ASP A 35 -10.04 10.13 16.96
C ASP A 35 -10.06 8.66 16.53
N GLU A 36 -11.12 8.23 15.84
CA GLU A 36 -11.25 6.86 15.31
C GLU A 36 -10.22 6.54 14.26
N ASP A 37 -9.75 7.55 13.50
CA ASP A 37 -8.83 7.40 12.38
C ASP A 37 -7.38 7.76 12.73
N LYS A 38 -7.07 8.01 14.00
CA LYS A 38 -5.74 8.45 14.43
C LYS A 38 -4.60 7.49 14.03
N ASP A 39 -4.89 6.21 13.88
CA ASP A 39 -3.89 5.21 13.49
C ASP A 39 -3.36 5.41 12.06
N VAL A 40 -4.03 6.22 11.25
CA VAL A 40 -3.53 6.62 9.93
C VAL A 40 -2.17 7.31 10.03
N MET A 41 -1.87 7.93 11.18
CA MET A 41 -0.60 8.61 11.41
C MET A 41 0.62 7.68 11.28
N TYR A 42 0.47 6.40 11.61
CA TYR A 42 1.55 5.43 11.41
C TYR A 42 1.81 5.21 9.92
N LEU A 43 0.76 5.10 9.13
CA LEU A 43 0.87 4.93 7.67
C LEU A 43 1.50 6.15 6.99
N LEU A 44 1.35 7.35 7.55
CA LEU A 44 1.99 8.56 6.99
C LEU A 44 3.51 8.45 6.95
N VAL A 45 4.09 7.65 7.83
CA VAL A 45 5.54 7.39 7.85
C VAL A 45 5.88 5.95 7.41
N GLY A 46 4.94 5.28 6.76
CA GLY A 46 5.15 3.92 6.26
C GLY A 46 5.20 2.86 7.36
N LYS A 47 4.61 3.14 8.52
CA LYS A 47 4.58 2.23 9.68
C LYS A 47 3.14 1.73 9.92
N ILE A 48 3.02 0.72 10.77
CA ILE A 48 1.72 0.15 11.17
C ILE A 48 1.50 0.20 12.68
N TYR A 49 2.54 0.50 13.43
CA TYR A 49 2.53 0.61 14.89
C TYR A 49 3.34 1.82 15.36
N PRO A 50 3.15 2.25 16.62
CA PRO A 50 3.99 3.29 17.22
C PRO A 50 5.49 2.90 17.20
N ALA A 51 6.36 3.91 17.25
CA ALA A 51 7.81 3.73 17.17
C ALA A 51 8.40 2.79 18.23
N TYR A 52 7.77 2.68 19.39
CA TYR A 52 8.21 1.78 20.45
C TYR A 52 7.91 0.30 20.18
N ASN A 53 7.08 0.01 19.19
CA ASN A 53 6.78 -1.36 18.76
C ASN A 53 7.71 -1.73 17.60
N GLU A 54 8.52 -2.77 17.80
CA GLU A 54 9.53 -3.21 16.82
C GLU A 54 8.94 -3.98 15.64
N LYS A 55 7.65 -4.29 15.66
CA LYS A 55 7.00 -5.06 14.59
C LYS A 55 6.94 -4.23 13.31
N GLU A 56 7.45 -4.81 12.24
CA GLU A 56 7.46 -4.20 10.90
C GLU A 56 6.70 -5.07 9.91
N ILE A 57 6.32 -4.46 8.78
CA ILE A 57 5.61 -5.19 7.71
C ILE A 57 6.48 -6.32 7.14
N GLY A 58 7.75 -6.06 6.85
CA GLY A 58 8.74 -7.07 6.51
C GLY A 58 8.41 -7.96 5.30
N ILE A 59 7.82 -7.41 4.27
CA ILE A 59 7.42 -8.16 3.07
C ILE A 59 8.50 -8.02 1.99
N SER A 60 8.90 -9.16 1.42
CA SER A 60 9.89 -9.19 0.34
C SER A 60 9.31 -8.71 -0.99
N ASN A 61 10.20 -8.27 -1.88
CA ASN A 61 9.81 -7.93 -3.24
C ASN A 61 9.19 -9.12 -3.98
N GLN A 62 9.67 -10.33 -3.72
CA GLN A 62 9.15 -11.55 -4.35
C GLN A 62 7.69 -11.82 -4.00
N ILE A 63 7.33 -11.69 -2.72
CA ILE A 63 5.94 -11.86 -2.27
C ILE A 63 5.06 -10.78 -2.89
N THR A 64 5.55 -9.55 -2.92
CA THR A 64 4.83 -8.41 -3.52
C THR A 64 4.59 -8.62 -5.01
N ILE A 65 5.60 -9.09 -5.75
CA ILE A 65 5.47 -9.43 -7.18
C ILE A 65 4.38 -10.50 -7.39
N LYS A 66 4.38 -11.55 -6.58
CA LYS A 66 3.36 -12.60 -6.66
C LYS A 66 1.96 -12.06 -6.37
N ALA A 67 1.84 -11.16 -5.39
CA ALA A 67 0.57 -10.53 -5.05
C ALA A 67 0.05 -9.66 -6.21
N ILE A 68 0.91 -8.86 -6.82
CA ILE A 68 0.57 -8.05 -8.00
C ILE A 68 0.12 -8.96 -9.15
N SER A 69 0.87 -10.03 -9.41
CA SER A 69 0.52 -11.02 -10.42
C SER A 69 -0.87 -11.60 -10.22
N LYS A 70 -1.18 -12.05 -9.00
CA LYS A 70 -2.48 -12.62 -8.68
C LYS A 70 -3.62 -11.60 -8.74
N ALA A 71 -3.39 -10.39 -8.22
CA ALA A 71 -4.42 -9.36 -8.17
C ALA A 71 -4.79 -8.82 -9.56
N THR A 72 -3.84 -8.82 -10.50
CA THR A 72 -4.01 -8.25 -11.85
C THR A 72 -4.21 -9.30 -12.93
N GLY A 73 -4.00 -10.58 -12.64
CA GLY A 73 -4.02 -11.63 -13.64
C GLY A 73 -2.85 -11.56 -14.61
N THR A 74 -1.77 -10.89 -14.24
CA THR A 74 -0.57 -10.71 -15.06
C THR A 74 0.49 -11.74 -14.68
N ASP A 75 1.18 -12.32 -15.66
CA ASP A 75 2.29 -13.26 -15.40
C ASP A 75 3.39 -12.56 -14.59
N SER A 76 3.93 -13.27 -13.60
CA SER A 76 5.02 -12.76 -12.75
C SER A 76 6.24 -12.30 -13.54
N LYS A 77 6.54 -12.95 -14.67
CA LYS A 77 7.64 -12.56 -15.56
C LYS A 77 7.41 -11.15 -16.13
N ARG A 78 6.18 -10.83 -16.50
CA ARG A 78 5.83 -9.50 -16.99
C ARG A 78 5.94 -8.46 -15.88
N VAL A 79 5.51 -8.78 -14.66
CA VAL A 79 5.67 -7.89 -13.50
C VAL A 79 7.14 -7.54 -13.29
N ILE A 80 8.03 -8.54 -13.34
CA ILE A 80 9.47 -8.35 -13.18
C ILE A 80 10.04 -7.50 -14.33
N GLN A 81 9.63 -7.75 -15.58
CA GLN A 81 10.06 -6.96 -16.73
C GLN A 81 9.66 -5.50 -16.61
N GLU A 82 8.43 -5.22 -16.21
CA GLU A 82 7.95 -3.86 -15.97
C GLU A 82 8.74 -3.19 -14.83
N TRP A 83 9.02 -3.93 -13.77
CA TRP A 83 9.82 -3.42 -12.65
C TRP A 83 11.24 -3.04 -13.09
N LYS A 84 11.87 -3.84 -13.91
CA LYS A 84 13.20 -3.51 -14.46
C LYS A 84 13.19 -2.24 -15.30
N LYS A 85 12.10 -1.96 -16.00
CA LYS A 85 11.96 -0.76 -16.83
C LYS A 85 11.66 0.48 -16.00
N ILE A 86 10.75 0.37 -15.04
CA ILE A 86 10.19 1.51 -14.27
C ILE A 86 11.04 1.84 -13.05
N GLY A 87 11.61 0.83 -12.39
CA GLY A 87 12.42 1.02 -11.17
C GLY A 87 11.62 1.31 -9.91
N ASP A 88 10.29 1.17 -9.96
CA ASP A 88 9.38 1.43 -8.84
C ASP A 88 8.25 0.40 -8.91
N LEU A 89 8.26 -0.54 -7.97
CA LEU A 89 7.30 -1.64 -7.95
C LEU A 89 5.86 -1.12 -7.70
N GLY A 90 5.73 -0.01 -6.96
CA GLY A 90 4.45 0.66 -6.77
C GLY A 90 3.87 1.17 -8.10
N LYS A 91 4.69 1.78 -8.95
CA LYS A 91 4.27 2.22 -10.29
C LYS A 91 3.91 1.04 -11.19
N VAL A 92 4.58 -0.09 -11.03
CA VAL A 92 4.22 -1.32 -11.75
C VAL A 92 2.81 -1.77 -11.34
N ALA A 93 2.54 -1.84 -10.04
CA ALA A 93 1.22 -2.18 -9.53
C ALA A 93 0.15 -1.22 -10.06
N GLN A 94 0.42 0.08 -10.01
CA GLN A 94 -0.48 1.11 -10.54
C GLN A 94 -0.82 0.87 -12.00
N LYS A 95 0.19 0.66 -12.83
CA LYS A 95 0.03 0.43 -14.26
C LYS A 95 -0.82 -0.81 -14.55
N LEU A 96 -0.50 -1.93 -13.92
CA LEU A 96 -1.18 -3.19 -14.16
C LEU A 96 -2.61 -3.23 -13.62
N ILE A 97 -2.88 -2.57 -12.49
CA ILE A 97 -4.23 -2.41 -11.98
C ILE A 97 -5.06 -1.54 -12.94
N GLN A 98 -4.47 -0.47 -13.49
CA GLN A 98 -5.13 0.41 -14.45
C GLN A 98 -5.48 -0.31 -15.76
N GLU A 99 -4.64 -1.25 -16.20
CA GLU A 99 -4.87 -2.08 -17.38
C GLU A 99 -5.95 -3.16 -17.14
N LYS A 100 -6.24 -3.49 -15.88
CA LYS A 100 -7.19 -4.53 -15.52
C LYS A 100 -8.61 -4.10 -15.91
N LYS A 101 -9.22 -4.84 -16.84
CA LYS A 101 -10.52 -4.48 -17.43
C LYS A 101 -11.74 -4.89 -16.59
N GLN A 102 -11.59 -5.84 -15.66
CA GLN A 102 -12.71 -6.35 -14.87
C GLN A 102 -12.39 -6.34 -13.39
N ARG A 103 -13.33 -5.81 -12.58
CA ARG A 103 -13.28 -5.97 -11.13
C ARG A 103 -13.78 -7.37 -10.79
N THR A 104 -13.12 -8.02 -9.84
CA THR A 104 -13.59 -9.31 -9.31
C THR A 104 -14.81 -9.09 -8.43
N LEU A 105 -15.65 -10.12 -8.30
CA LEU A 105 -16.82 -10.10 -7.42
C LEU A 105 -16.45 -9.89 -5.95
N SER A 106 -15.22 -10.18 -5.58
CA SER A 106 -14.69 -10.01 -4.22
C SER A 106 -14.13 -8.62 -3.93
N SER A 107 -14.13 -7.70 -4.91
CA SER A 107 -13.61 -6.36 -4.69
C SER A 107 -14.56 -5.51 -3.84
N TYR A 108 -14.00 -4.69 -2.97
CA TYR A 108 -14.73 -3.79 -2.10
C TYR A 108 -13.96 -2.46 -1.98
N ILE A 109 -14.62 -1.44 -1.42
CA ILE A 109 -13.98 -0.14 -1.18
C ILE A 109 -13.04 -0.29 0.01
N LEU A 110 -11.74 0.03 -0.18
CA LEU A 110 -10.74 -0.06 0.87
C LEU A 110 -10.91 1.07 1.89
N THR A 111 -10.88 0.68 3.17
CA THR A 111 -10.78 1.62 4.28
C THR A 111 -9.38 1.55 4.88
N VAL A 112 -8.94 2.62 5.54
CA VAL A 112 -7.68 2.62 6.30
C VAL A 112 -7.70 1.53 7.36
N LYS A 113 -8.84 1.32 8.01
CA LYS A 113 -9.03 0.26 9.01
C LYS A 113 -8.73 -1.12 8.41
N LYS A 114 -9.31 -1.44 7.25
CA LYS A 114 -9.10 -2.74 6.59
C LYS A 114 -7.65 -2.92 6.18
N VAL A 115 -7.02 -1.88 5.63
CA VAL A 115 -5.61 -1.93 5.27
C VAL A 115 -4.75 -2.22 6.50
N LEU A 116 -4.95 -1.49 7.59
CA LEU A 116 -4.22 -1.72 8.83
C LEU A 116 -4.47 -3.11 9.42
N GLU A 117 -5.70 -3.60 9.39
CA GLU A 117 -6.02 -4.96 9.84
C GLU A 117 -5.18 -6.02 9.11
N ASN A 118 -5.14 -5.96 7.80
CA ASN A 118 -4.37 -6.92 7.00
C ASN A 118 -2.86 -6.75 7.20
N LEU A 119 -2.37 -5.51 7.18
CA LEU A 119 -0.93 -5.25 7.37
C LEU A 119 -0.44 -5.68 8.76
N ARG A 120 -1.25 -5.49 9.79
CA ARG A 120 -0.91 -5.88 11.16
C ARG A 120 -0.90 -7.39 11.40
N LYS A 121 -1.56 -8.15 10.55
CA LYS A 121 -1.49 -9.62 10.57
C LYS A 121 -0.17 -10.15 10.03
N LEU A 122 0.49 -9.40 9.14
CA LEU A 122 1.71 -9.86 8.46
C LEU A 122 2.85 -10.20 9.44
N PRO A 123 3.23 -9.33 10.39
CA PRO A 123 4.31 -9.66 11.33
C PRO A 123 3.96 -10.78 12.32
N GLU A 124 2.68 -11.11 12.48
CA GLU A 124 2.25 -12.21 13.33
C GLU A 124 2.39 -13.59 12.68
N LEU A 125 2.59 -13.61 11.35
CA LEU A 125 2.74 -14.84 10.58
C LEU A 125 4.21 -15.22 10.48
N GLU A 126 4.63 -16.18 11.30
CA GLU A 126 6.00 -16.69 11.34
C GLU A 126 6.03 -18.20 11.07
N GLY A 127 7.16 -18.69 10.52
CA GLY A 127 7.40 -20.10 10.30
C GLY A 127 6.95 -20.64 8.95
N LYS A 128 6.99 -21.97 8.80
CA LYS A 128 6.66 -22.66 7.55
C LYS A 128 5.16 -22.53 7.23
N GLY A 129 4.85 -22.37 5.94
CA GLY A 129 3.48 -22.29 5.45
C GLY A 129 2.81 -20.92 5.61
N THR A 130 3.53 -19.92 6.08
CA THR A 130 2.98 -18.57 6.27
C THR A 130 3.03 -17.72 5.00
N VAL A 131 3.86 -18.08 4.01
CA VAL A 131 4.01 -17.32 2.76
C VAL A 131 2.67 -17.21 2.03
N GLU A 132 1.93 -18.29 1.90
CA GLU A 132 0.62 -18.30 1.25
C GLU A 132 -0.40 -17.42 2.00
N LYS A 133 -0.36 -17.42 3.33
CA LYS A 133 -1.24 -16.57 4.14
C LYS A 133 -0.90 -15.09 3.97
N LYS A 134 0.39 -14.74 3.97
CA LYS A 134 0.85 -13.37 3.70
C LYS A 134 0.42 -12.93 2.31
N LEU A 135 0.65 -13.77 1.32
CA LEU A 135 0.28 -13.53 -0.07
C LEU A 135 -1.23 -13.28 -0.21
N SER A 136 -2.04 -14.08 0.47
CA SER A 136 -3.50 -13.94 0.46
C SER A 136 -3.95 -12.59 1.02
N LEU A 137 -3.38 -12.17 2.15
CA LEU A 137 -3.71 -10.87 2.78
C LEU A 137 -3.37 -9.69 1.88
N ILE A 138 -2.22 -9.74 1.21
CA ILE A 138 -1.77 -8.67 0.31
C ILE A 138 -2.61 -8.67 -0.96
N THR A 139 -2.84 -9.84 -1.54
CA THR A 139 -3.65 -9.99 -2.77
C THR A 139 -5.06 -9.48 -2.56
N GLU A 140 -5.65 -9.74 -1.39
CA GLU A 140 -6.98 -9.22 -1.03
C GLU A 140 -7.03 -7.68 -1.13
N LEU A 141 -6.03 -7.00 -0.57
CA LEU A 141 -5.96 -5.55 -0.63
C LEU A 141 -5.77 -5.04 -2.06
N LEU A 142 -4.82 -5.61 -2.80
CA LEU A 142 -4.51 -5.17 -4.17
C LEU A 142 -5.66 -5.44 -5.15
N THR A 143 -6.40 -6.53 -4.95
CA THR A 143 -7.57 -6.85 -5.77
C THR A 143 -8.66 -5.79 -5.63
N SER A 144 -8.80 -5.20 -4.45
CA SER A 144 -9.81 -4.18 -4.16
C SER A 144 -9.33 -2.76 -4.41
N ALA A 145 -8.02 -2.56 -4.59
CA ALA A 145 -7.42 -1.24 -4.77
C ALA A 145 -7.67 -0.66 -6.17
N ASP A 146 -7.89 0.66 -6.24
CA ASP A 146 -7.76 1.37 -7.51
C ASP A 146 -6.28 1.58 -7.85
N HIS A 147 -5.98 2.18 -9.00
CA HIS A 147 -4.60 2.34 -9.45
C HIS A 147 -3.74 3.20 -8.50
N LEU A 148 -4.29 4.26 -7.93
CA LEU A 148 -3.57 5.13 -7.00
C LEU A 148 -3.36 4.44 -5.65
N GLU A 149 -4.38 3.76 -5.14
CA GLU A 149 -4.28 2.96 -3.93
C GLU A 149 -3.23 1.86 -4.08
N ALA A 150 -3.21 1.17 -5.21
CA ALA A 150 -2.22 0.13 -5.50
C ALA A 150 -0.78 0.65 -5.48
N LEU A 151 -0.55 1.86 -6.00
CA LEU A 151 0.75 2.53 -5.97
C LEU A 151 1.28 2.63 -4.54
N TYR A 152 0.50 3.21 -3.65
CA TYR A 152 0.96 3.50 -2.28
C TYR A 152 0.89 2.28 -1.35
N LEU A 153 -0.06 1.37 -1.56
CA LEU A 153 -0.06 0.08 -0.87
C LEU A 153 1.23 -0.69 -1.12
N THR A 154 1.61 -0.80 -2.38
CA THR A 154 2.81 -1.52 -2.78
C THR A 154 4.05 -0.87 -2.20
N ARG A 155 4.18 0.45 -2.30
CA ARG A 155 5.31 1.19 -1.72
C ARG A 155 5.38 1.04 -0.20
N THR A 156 4.24 1.02 0.47
CA THR A 156 4.18 0.79 1.93
C THR A 156 4.68 -0.61 2.28
N LEU A 157 4.27 -1.63 1.53
CA LEU A 157 4.67 -3.02 1.75
C LEU A 157 6.18 -3.21 1.64
N ILE A 158 6.82 -2.60 0.66
CA ILE A 158 8.26 -2.75 0.42
C ILE A 158 9.11 -1.71 1.19
N GLY A 159 8.47 -0.83 1.95
CA GLY A 159 9.18 0.17 2.75
C GLY A 159 9.82 1.31 1.95
N ASP A 160 9.25 1.67 0.81
CA ASP A 160 9.76 2.72 -0.07
C ASP A 160 8.63 3.65 -0.52
N LEU A 161 8.11 4.42 0.42
CA LEU A 161 6.91 5.25 0.22
C LEU A 161 7.12 6.44 -0.72
N ARG A 162 8.33 6.99 -0.78
CA ARG A 162 8.75 8.06 -1.71
C ARG A 162 7.94 9.37 -1.63
N ILE A 163 7.49 9.73 -0.46
CA ILE A 163 6.78 11.01 -0.25
C ILE A 163 7.65 12.13 0.32
N GLY A 164 8.89 11.81 0.63
CA GLY A 164 9.86 12.78 1.17
C GLY A 164 9.89 12.91 2.67
#